data_cd6f15585e72b0918d96c6fd4d310786
#
_entry.id   cd6f15585e72b0918d96c6fd4d310786
#
_cell.length_a   1.000
_cell.length_b   1.000
_cell.length_c   1.000
_cell.angle_alpha   90.00
_cell.angle_beta   90.00
_cell.angle_gamma   90.00
#
_symmetry.space_group_name_H-M   'P 1'
#
loop_
_entity.id
_entity.type
_entity.pdbx_description
1 polymer ?
#
loop_
_entity_poly.entity_id
_entity_poly.type
_entity_poly.pdbx_seq_one_letter_code
_entity_poly.pdbx_strand_id
1 'polypeptide(L)'
;MAYSRVVATLDDLRRITAGLPGSEERETTGGAAWFVRRKLYAWECHPWPSIPEDIRAILATELVVGVKVGDRLDALALREMAPGVFLGTTTPWGEPKVAFRMAGIDDDHLVELVTEAWRIQAPRYLRSEWDERDLSSPPVDPVAPGRVEERDGVEHDQEEER
;
A
#
# COMPACT_ATOMS: atom_id res chain seq x y z
N MET A 1 12.45 -2.69 30.23
CA MET A 1 11.24 -2.63 29.80
C MET A 1 11.12 -3.12 28.47
N ALA A 2 10.26 -3.75 28.29
CA ALA A 2 10.10 -4.28 27.05
C ALA A 2 9.46 -3.31 26.19
N TYR A 3 10.05 -2.97 25.17
CA TYR A 3 9.49 -2.13 24.25
C TYR A 3 8.75 -3.01 23.31
N SER A 4 7.47 -2.95 23.38
CA SER A 4 6.66 -3.79 22.58
C SER A 4 6.58 -3.24 21.21
N ARG A 5 7.02 -3.94 20.25
CA ARG A 5 6.83 -3.54 18.89
C ARG A 5 5.42 -3.87 18.49
N VAL A 6 4.73 -2.92 17.95
CA VAL A 6 3.36 -3.12 17.51
C VAL A 6 3.42 -3.81 16.14
N VAL A 7 2.89 -5.01 16.08
CA VAL A 7 2.86 -5.78 14.84
C VAL A 7 1.60 -5.40 14.07
N ALA A 8 1.73 -5.19 12.79
CA ALA A 8 0.59 -4.84 11.94
C ALA A 8 -0.40 -6.00 11.87
N THR A 9 -1.68 -5.70 11.91
CA THR A 9 -2.75 -6.70 11.91
C THR A 9 -3.67 -6.53 10.71
N LEU A 10 -4.56 -7.48 10.53
CA LEU A 10 -5.55 -7.39 9.46
C LEU A 10 -6.45 -6.17 9.68
N ASP A 11 -6.76 -5.83 10.92
CA ASP A 11 -7.56 -4.63 11.20
C ASP A 11 -6.82 -3.38 10.79
N ASP A 12 -5.50 -3.33 10.95
CA ASP A 12 -4.70 -2.21 10.50
C ASP A 12 -4.78 -2.10 8.98
N LEU A 13 -4.68 -3.21 8.29
CA LEU A 13 -4.78 -3.24 6.84
C LEU A 13 -6.16 -2.74 6.39
N ARG A 14 -7.21 -3.18 7.05
CA ARG A 14 -8.56 -2.74 6.71
C ARG A 14 -8.75 -1.26 6.95
N ARG A 15 -8.17 -0.74 8.01
CA ARG A 15 -8.25 0.70 8.29
C ARG A 15 -7.57 1.50 7.19
N ILE A 16 -6.41 1.05 6.75
CA ILE A 16 -5.67 1.74 5.70
C ILE A 16 -6.44 1.70 4.39
N THR A 17 -6.90 0.52 3.99
CA THR A 17 -7.58 0.37 2.71
C THR A 17 -8.91 1.11 2.68
N ALA A 18 -9.61 1.17 3.81
CA ALA A 18 -10.87 1.89 3.88
C ALA A 18 -10.70 3.39 3.66
N GLY A 19 -9.52 3.91 3.91
CA GLY A 19 -9.25 5.32 3.67
C GLY A 19 -8.82 5.66 2.26
N LEU A 20 -8.58 4.65 1.41
CA LEU A 20 -8.12 4.90 0.05
C LEU A 20 -9.33 5.10 -0.89
N PRO A 21 -9.33 6.15 -1.70
CA PRO A 21 -10.49 6.45 -2.55
C PRO A 21 -10.86 5.29 -3.48
N GLY A 22 -12.13 4.96 -3.51
CA GLY A 22 -12.62 3.92 -4.40
C GLY A 22 -12.25 2.50 -4.01
N SER A 23 -11.61 2.31 -2.87
CA SER A 23 -11.18 0.99 -2.44
C SER A 23 -12.36 0.15 -1.96
N GLU A 24 -12.36 -1.12 -2.30
CA GLU A 24 -13.44 -2.01 -1.97
C GLU A 24 -12.87 -3.33 -1.50
N GLU A 25 -13.31 -3.82 -0.37
CA GLU A 25 -12.88 -5.12 0.13
C GLU A 25 -13.89 -6.17 -0.29
N ARG A 26 -13.43 -7.31 -0.76
CA ARG A 26 -14.31 -8.43 -1.09
C ARG A 26 -13.76 -9.70 -0.47
N GLU A 27 -14.67 -10.58 -0.08
CA GLU A 27 -14.28 -11.86 0.41
C GLU A 27 -14.14 -12.81 -0.77
N THR A 28 -13.01 -13.50 -0.85
CA THR A 28 -12.78 -14.46 -1.94
C THR A 28 -12.50 -15.83 -1.35
N THR A 29 -12.38 -16.83 -2.20
CA THR A 29 -12.05 -18.18 -1.76
C THR A 29 -10.71 -18.20 -1.02
N GLY A 30 -9.80 -17.33 -1.37
CA GLY A 30 -8.48 -17.28 -0.73
C GLY A 30 -8.40 -16.31 0.43
N GLY A 31 -9.49 -15.66 0.81
CA GLY A 31 -9.50 -14.67 1.90
C GLY A 31 -9.90 -13.31 1.38
N ALA A 32 -9.65 -12.28 2.16
CA ALA A 32 -10.02 -10.92 1.79
C ALA A 32 -9.14 -10.40 0.66
N ALA A 33 -9.71 -9.62 -0.21
CA ALA A 33 -8.99 -8.98 -1.30
C ALA A 33 -9.50 -7.56 -1.47
N TRP A 34 -8.62 -6.66 -1.88
CA TRP A 34 -8.94 -5.25 -1.99
C TRP A 34 -8.76 -4.78 -3.43
N PHE A 35 -9.79 -4.11 -3.92
CA PHE A 35 -9.85 -3.67 -5.30
C PHE A 35 -10.07 -2.18 -5.38
N VAL A 36 -9.64 -1.57 -6.48
CA VAL A 36 -10.00 -0.20 -6.81
C VAL A 36 -10.46 -0.23 -8.25
N ARG A 37 -11.68 0.17 -8.47
CA ARG A 37 -12.31 0.14 -9.82
C ARG A 37 -12.13 -1.23 -10.47
N ARG A 38 -12.40 -2.28 -9.68
CA ARG A 38 -12.33 -3.67 -10.14
C ARG A 38 -10.92 -4.19 -10.38
N LYS A 39 -9.91 -3.42 -10.06
CA LYS A 39 -8.53 -3.90 -10.20
C LYS A 39 -7.99 -4.29 -8.85
N LEU A 40 -7.50 -5.52 -8.74
CA LEU A 40 -6.97 -6.03 -7.50
C LEU A 40 -5.66 -5.34 -7.17
N TYR A 41 -5.49 -4.86 -5.95
CA TYR A 41 -4.23 -4.24 -5.57
C TYR A 41 -3.60 -4.87 -4.32
N ALA A 42 -4.39 -5.53 -3.48
CA ALA A 42 -3.87 -6.22 -2.29
C ALA A 42 -4.75 -7.41 -1.96
N TRP A 43 -4.20 -8.43 -1.35
CA TRP A 43 -4.98 -9.63 -1.02
C TRP A 43 -4.31 -10.42 0.09
N GLU A 44 -5.12 -11.24 0.81
CA GLU A 44 -4.58 -12.20 1.73
C GLU A 44 -4.03 -13.35 0.92
N CYS A 45 -2.85 -13.83 1.24
CA CYS A 45 -2.27 -14.94 0.53
C CYS A 45 -2.75 -16.26 1.13
N HIS A 46 -3.25 -17.15 0.27
CA HIS A 46 -3.78 -18.44 0.68
C HIS A 46 -2.77 -19.53 0.33
N PRO A 47 -2.64 -20.57 1.15
CA PRO A 47 -1.69 -21.65 0.85
C PRO A 47 -2.21 -22.63 -0.21
N TRP A 48 -2.31 -22.15 -1.44
CA TRP A 48 -2.78 -22.97 -2.54
C TRP A 48 -1.81 -24.13 -2.80
N PRO A 49 -2.31 -25.29 -3.24
CA PRO A 49 -1.43 -26.45 -3.48
C PRO A 49 -0.31 -26.20 -4.50
N SER A 50 -0.50 -25.24 -5.38
CA SER A 50 0.51 -24.93 -6.39
C SER A 50 1.69 -24.13 -5.85
N ILE A 51 1.61 -23.64 -4.64
CA ILE A 51 2.67 -22.83 -4.05
C ILE A 51 3.73 -23.78 -3.47
N PRO A 52 5.01 -23.45 -3.59
CA PRO A 52 6.08 -24.28 -3.01
C PRO A 52 5.83 -24.57 -1.54
N GLU A 53 6.19 -25.75 -1.10
CA GLU A 53 5.85 -26.25 0.22
C GLU A 53 6.35 -25.35 1.34
N ASP A 54 7.56 -24.86 1.24
CA ASP A 54 8.14 -24.02 2.28
C ASP A 54 7.35 -22.71 2.46
N ILE A 55 6.94 -22.11 1.36
CA ILE A 55 6.16 -20.89 1.40
C ILE A 55 4.74 -21.22 1.88
N ARG A 56 4.18 -22.32 1.37
CA ARG A 56 2.84 -22.74 1.76
C ARG A 56 2.73 -22.95 3.27
N ALA A 57 3.79 -23.46 3.90
CA ALA A 57 3.81 -23.67 5.33
C ALA A 57 3.71 -22.32 6.07
N ILE A 58 4.38 -21.30 5.57
CA ILE A 58 4.29 -19.97 6.15
C ILE A 58 2.88 -19.42 6.00
N LEU A 59 2.31 -19.56 4.81
CA LEU A 59 0.96 -19.04 4.55
C LEU A 59 -0.10 -19.74 5.41
N ALA A 60 0.15 -20.96 5.80
CA ALA A 60 -0.81 -21.71 6.61
C ALA A 60 -0.77 -21.30 8.09
N THR A 61 0.30 -20.65 8.53
CA THR A 61 0.46 -20.35 9.94
C THR A 61 0.55 -18.87 10.27
N GLU A 62 0.69 -18.01 9.27
CA GLU A 62 0.82 -16.58 9.50
C GLU A 62 -0.02 -15.81 8.53
N LEU A 63 -0.30 -14.57 8.86
CA LEU A 63 -0.97 -13.66 7.93
C LEU A 63 0.09 -13.11 6.97
N VAL A 64 -0.10 -13.37 5.71
CA VAL A 64 0.78 -12.89 4.63
C VAL A 64 -0.12 -12.15 3.64
N VAL A 65 0.33 -10.99 3.21
CA VAL A 65 -0.44 -10.15 2.31
C VAL A 65 0.34 -9.93 1.02
N GLY A 66 -0.34 -9.99 -0.09
CA GLY A 66 0.25 -9.68 -1.39
C GLY A 66 -0.17 -8.30 -1.84
N VAL A 67 0.70 -7.60 -2.52
CA VAL A 67 0.39 -6.28 -3.05
C VAL A 67 1.01 -6.12 -4.44
N LYS A 68 0.43 -5.25 -5.25
CA LYS A 68 1.01 -4.91 -6.54
C LYS A 68 2.20 -3.99 -6.32
N VAL A 69 3.19 -4.09 -7.18
CA VAL A 69 4.35 -3.19 -7.17
C VAL A 69 4.55 -2.66 -8.57
N GLY A 70 5.40 -1.67 -8.72
CA GLY A 70 5.57 -0.98 -9.99
C GLY A 70 6.18 -1.84 -11.08
N ASP A 71 7.18 -2.63 -10.74
CA ASP A 71 7.79 -3.53 -11.70
C ASP A 71 8.54 -4.65 -10.98
N ARG A 72 9.16 -5.53 -11.75
CA ARG A 72 9.86 -6.66 -11.18
C ARG A 72 11.05 -6.27 -10.35
N LEU A 73 11.72 -5.18 -10.70
CA LEU A 73 12.87 -4.73 -9.95
C LEU A 73 12.46 -4.22 -8.58
N ASP A 74 11.29 -3.60 -8.49
CA ASP A 74 10.77 -3.17 -7.20
C ASP A 74 10.51 -4.37 -6.30
N ALA A 75 9.92 -5.43 -6.84
CA ALA A 75 9.66 -6.64 -6.08
C ALA A 75 10.97 -7.28 -5.62
N LEU A 76 11.96 -7.33 -6.50
CA LEU A 76 13.24 -7.91 -6.18
C LEU A 76 13.98 -7.10 -5.12
N ALA A 77 13.92 -5.78 -5.22
CA ALA A 77 14.56 -4.89 -4.25
C ALA A 77 13.99 -5.10 -2.85
N LEU A 78 12.67 -5.24 -2.73
CA LEU A 78 12.04 -5.48 -1.44
C LEU A 78 12.49 -6.84 -0.87
N ARG A 79 12.55 -7.85 -1.70
CA ARG A 79 12.96 -9.18 -1.27
C ARG A 79 14.42 -9.19 -0.84
N GLU A 80 15.27 -8.43 -1.49
CA GLU A 80 16.68 -8.35 -1.12
C GLU A 80 16.86 -7.53 0.16
N MET A 81 16.01 -6.53 0.35
CA MET A 81 16.10 -5.70 1.53
C MET A 81 15.75 -6.47 2.80
N ALA A 82 14.76 -7.31 2.73
CA ALA A 82 14.31 -8.07 3.91
C ALA A 82 13.81 -9.46 3.49
N PRO A 83 14.72 -10.38 3.18
CA PRO A 83 14.33 -11.69 2.66
C PRO A 83 13.52 -12.55 3.64
N GLY A 84 13.57 -12.23 4.92
CA GLY A 84 12.77 -12.94 5.90
C GLY A 84 11.35 -12.42 5.99
N VAL A 85 11.05 -11.29 5.34
CA VAL A 85 9.74 -10.66 5.40
C VAL A 85 9.06 -10.75 4.04
N PHE A 86 9.76 -10.41 2.96
CA PHE A 86 9.19 -10.39 1.62
C PHE A 86 9.42 -11.73 0.94
N LEU A 87 8.33 -12.39 0.55
CA LEU A 87 8.39 -13.72 -0.03
C LEU A 87 8.28 -13.65 -1.55
N GLY A 88 8.92 -14.56 -2.22
CA GLY A 88 8.80 -14.64 -3.66
C GLY A 88 7.41 -15.07 -4.08
N THR A 89 6.94 -14.53 -5.18
CA THR A 89 5.70 -15.00 -5.75
C THR A 89 6.04 -16.02 -6.78
N THR A 90 5.18 -16.99 -6.93
CA THR A 90 5.48 -18.13 -7.75
C THR A 90 5.01 -18.02 -9.16
N THR A 91 4.31 -16.96 -9.52
CA THR A 91 3.81 -16.89 -10.89
C THR A 91 4.82 -16.15 -11.74
N PRO A 92 5.41 -16.82 -12.69
CA PRO A 92 6.39 -16.19 -13.56
C PRO A 92 5.75 -15.22 -14.55
N TRP A 93 4.45 -15.37 -14.77
CA TRP A 93 3.74 -14.47 -15.63
C TRP A 93 2.75 -13.74 -14.76
N GLY A 94 2.34 -12.63 -15.15
CA GLY A 94 1.42 -11.81 -14.40
C GLY A 94 2.07 -10.50 -14.03
N GLU A 95 1.30 -9.65 -13.44
CA GLU A 95 1.77 -8.34 -13.08
C GLU A 95 2.72 -8.38 -11.91
N PRO A 96 3.63 -7.43 -11.82
CA PRO A 96 4.58 -7.43 -10.72
C PRO A 96 3.87 -7.34 -9.37
N LYS A 97 4.29 -8.20 -8.43
CA LYS A 97 3.68 -8.25 -7.11
C LYS A 97 4.67 -8.82 -6.12
N VAL A 98 4.42 -8.59 -4.85
CA VAL A 98 5.25 -9.15 -3.80
C VAL A 98 4.36 -9.52 -2.64
N ALA A 99 4.72 -10.53 -1.89
CA ALA A 99 4.00 -10.91 -0.67
C ALA A 99 4.88 -10.62 0.53
N PHE A 100 4.28 -10.27 1.66
CA PHE A 100 5.05 -10.00 2.85
C PHE A 100 4.37 -10.54 4.10
N ARG A 101 5.18 -10.93 5.07
CA ARG A 101 4.67 -11.44 6.34
C ARG A 101 4.32 -10.25 7.21
N MET A 102 3.06 -10.17 7.61
CA MET A 102 2.58 -9.03 8.41
C MET A 102 3.34 -8.90 9.72
N ALA A 103 3.79 -10.00 10.27
CA ALA A 103 4.54 -9.95 11.51
C ALA A 103 5.89 -9.24 11.39
N GLY A 104 6.37 -9.04 10.19
CA GLY A 104 7.64 -8.36 9.97
C GLY A 104 7.52 -6.93 9.47
N ILE A 105 6.30 -6.40 9.41
CA ILE A 105 6.04 -5.07 8.84
C ILE A 105 5.51 -4.17 9.94
N ASP A 106 6.04 -2.96 10.05
CA ASP A 106 5.47 -1.97 10.98
C ASP A 106 4.37 -1.18 10.25
N ASP A 107 3.62 -0.39 11.00
CA ASP A 107 2.49 0.34 10.45
C ASP A 107 2.88 1.30 9.33
N ASP A 108 3.97 2.01 9.49
CA ASP A 108 4.38 3.00 8.49
C ASP A 108 4.72 2.31 7.17
N HIS A 109 5.42 1.20 7.23
CA HIS A 109 5.79 0.46 6.02
C HIS A 109 4.54 -0.16 5.39
N LEU A 110 3.60 -0.64 6.22
CA LEU A 110 2.35 -1.19 5.71
C LEU A 110 1.58 -0.12 4.93
N VAL A 111 1.49 1.10 5.49
CA VAL A 111 0.83 2.20 4.80
C VAL A 111 1.48 2.47 3.45
N GLU A 112 2.80 2.49 3.41
CA GLU A 112 3.52 2.76 2.16
C GLU A 112 3.26 1.68 1.12
N LEU A 113 3.37 0.43 1.50
CA LEU A 113 3.20 -0.68 0.56
C LEU A 113 1.79 -0.73 0.00
N VAL A 114 0.80 -0.56 0.86
CA VAL A 114 -0.60 -0.66 0.46
C VAL A 114 -1.03 0.55 -0.36
N THR A 115 -0.61 1.74 0.05
CA THR A 115 -0.95 2.96 -0.67
C THR A 115 -0.31 2.95 -2.07
N GLU A 116 0.92 2.51 -2.15
CA GLU A 116 1.59 2.42 -3.45
C GLU A 116 0.89 1.41 -4.36
N ALA A 117 0.50 0.26 -3.82
CA ALA A 117 -0.23 -0.74 -4.59
C ALA A 117 -1.55 -0.17 -5.12
N TRP A 118 -2.27 0.57 -4.27
CA TRP A 118 -3.48 1.23 -4.68
C TRP A 118 -3.19 2.25 -5.79
N ARG A 119 -2.14 3.05 -5.66
CA ARG A 119 -1.81 4.06 -6.67
C ARG A 119 -1.51 3.43 -8.02
N ILE A 120 -0.88 2.27 -8.04
CA ILE A 120 -0.58 1.58 -9.29
C ILE A 120 -1.85 1.19 -10.01
N GLN A 121 -2.87 0.76 -9.30
CA GLN A 121 -4.10 0.27 -9.91
C GLN A 121 -5.19 1.34 -10.03
N ALA A 122 -5.11 2.42 -9.27
CA ALA A 122 -6.16 3.44 -9.25
C ALA A 122 -6.11 4.30 -10.50
N PRO A 123 -7.26 4.69 -11.03
CA PRO A 123 -7.27 5.62 -12.14
C PRO A 123 -6.83 7.01 -11.68
N ARG A 124 -6.41 7.81 -12.65
CA ARG A 124 -5.83 9.10 -12.37
C ARG A 124 -6.69 10.00 -11.50
N TYR A 125 -7.99 10.02 -11.73
CA TYR A 125 -8.85 10.92 -10.98
C TYR A 125 -8.92 10.56 -9.50
N LEU A 126 -8.81 9.27 -9.16
CA LEU A 126 -8.79 8.86 -7.77
C LEU A 126 -7.43 9.16 -7.14
N ARG A 127 -6.35 9.03 -7.90
CA ARG A 127 -5.02 9.42 -7.40
C ARG A 127 -4.98 10.91 -7.11
N SER A 128 -5.58 11.71 -7.99
CA SER A 128 -5.63 13.15 -7.79
C SER A 128 -6.45 13.50 -6.55
N GLU A 129 -7.55 12.80 -6.34
CA GLU A 129 -8.38 13.01 -5.15
C GLU A 129 -7.56 12.73 -3.88
N TRP A 130 -6.79 11.66 -3.88
CA TRP A 130 -5.95 11.31 -2.75
C TRP A 130 -4.89 12.37 -2.51
N ASP A 131 -4.24 12.83 -3.57
CA ASP A 131 -3.18 13.82 -3.47
C ASP A 131 -3.74 15.15 -2.95
N GLU A 132 -4.92 15.54 -3.38
CA GLU A 132 -5.55 16.75 -2.91
C GLU A 132 -5.91 16.65 -1.43
N ARG A 133 -6.38 15.49 -1.01
CA ARG A 133 -6.72 15.29 0.39
C ARG A 133 -5.47 15.37 1.24
N ASP A 134 -4.36 14.78 0.77
CA ASP A 134 -3.12 14.81 1.50
C ASP A 134 -2.59 16.24 1.59
N LEU A 135 -2.71 17.02 0.52
CA LEU A 135 -2.26 18.38 0.54
C LEU A 135 -3.11 19.28 1.42
N SER A 136 -4.38 18.95 1.59
CA SER A 136 -5.25 19.77 2.41
C SER A 136 -5.16 19.43 3.87
N SER A 137 -4.41 18.37 4.24
CA SER A 137 -4.25 18.03 5.62
C SER A 137 -3.41 19.09 6.33
N PRO A 138 -3.71 19.43 7.55
CA PRO A 138 -2.92 20.40 8.26
C PRO A 138 -1.49 19.94 8.39
N PRO A 139 -0.55 20.81 8.19
CA PRO A 139 0.83 20.37 8.30
C PRO A 139 1.14 20.04 9.73
N VAL A 140 1.86 18.98 9.86
CA VAL A 140 2.19 18.57 11.14
C VAL A 140 3.30 19.46 11.60
N ASP A 141 4.10 19.97 10.73
CA ASP A 141 5.17 20.75 11.07
C ASP A 141 4.75 22.15 11.03
N PRO A 142 4.88 22.83 12.02
CA PRO A 142 4.43 24.17 12.03
C PRO A 142 5.23 25.01 11.12
N VAL A 143 6.18 24.56 10.57
CA VAL A 143 6.87 25.22 9.75
C VAL A 143 6.28 25.78 8.78
N ALA A 144 5.64 25.52 8.47
CA ALA A 144 5.10 25.99 7.48
C ALA A 144 4.93 27.26 7.43
N PRO A 145 5.23 27.91 7.84
CA PRO A 145 4.80 29.08 7.67
C PRO A 145 5.18 29.44 6.46
N GLY A 146 5.36 29.50 6.23
CA GLY A 146 5.59 29.96 5.28
C GLY A 146 5.24 29.77 4.14
N ARG A 147 5.01 29.71 3.95
CA ARG A 147 4.76 29.55 2.95
C ARG A 147 3.78 29.81 2.34
N VAL A 148 3.71 30.14 2.59
CA VAL A 148 2.96 30.46 2.05
C VAL A 148 2.49 31.16 1.35
N GLU A 149 2.45 31.17 1.46
CA GLU A 149 2.09 31.70 0.75
C GLU A 149 1.99 32.11 -0.06
N GLU A 150 2.13 32.06 -0.21
CA GLU A 150 2.14 32.32 -1.09
C GLU A 150 1.86 32.37 -1.97
N ARG A 151 1.57 32.25 -2.01
CA ARG A 151 1.29 32.12 -3.03
C ARG A 151 0.73 32.57 -3.74
N ASP A 152 0.40 32.70 -3.20
CA ASP A 152 -0.19 33.00 -3.83
C ASP A 152 -0.39 33.58 -4.46
N GLY A 153 -0.46 33.68 -4.09
CA GLY A 153 -0.72 33.91 -4.88
C GLY A 153 -0.76 34.36 -5.61
N VAL A 154 -0.64 34.28 -5.48
CA VAL A 154 -0.71 34.45 -6.26
C VAL A 154 -0.83 34.67 -7.11
N GLU A 155 -1.07 34.45 -7.06
CA GLU A 155 -1.31 34.36 -7.83
C GLU A 155 -1.73 34.69 -8.55
N HIS A 156 -2.03 34.67 -8.11
CA HIS A 156 -2.60 34.79 -8.89
C HIS A 156 -2.75 35.61 -9.56
N ASP A 157 -2.87 35.66 -9.20
CA ASP A 157 -3.09 36.33 -9.89
C ASP A 157 -3.05 36.95 -10.66
N GLN A 158 -2.98 36.81 -10.83
CA GLN A 158 -2.97 37.20 -11.60
C GLN A 158 -3.39 37.48 -12.44
N GLU A 159 -3.54 37.27 -12.44
CA GLU A 159 -3.89 37.35 -13.29
C GLU A 159 -4.48 37.98 -13.91
N GLU A 160 -4.63 38.26 -13.70
CA GLU A 160 -5.13 38.74 -14.36
C GLU A 160 -5.39 39.46 -15.04
N GLU A 161 -5.34 39.79 -15.19
CA GLU A 161 -5.44 40.42 -15.96
C GLU A 161 -5.67 40.64 -16.85
N ARG A 162 -5.93 40.74 -17.16
CA ARG A 162 -5.96 40.76 -18.16
C ARG A 162 -6.28 40.88 -18.82
#